data_81f67cb887f8ebcc1c0650606647f3c0
#
_entry.id   81f67cb887f8ebcc1c0650606647f3c0
#
_cell.length_a   1.000
_cell.length_b   1.000
_cell.length_c   1.000
_cell.angle_alpha   90.00
_cell.angle_beta   90.00
_cell.angle_gamma   90.00
#
_symmetry.space_group_name_H-M   'P 1'
#
loop_
_entity.id
_entity.type
_entity.pdbx_description
1 polymer ?
#
loop_
_entity_poly.entity_id
_entity_poly.type
_entity_poly.pdbx_seq_one_letter_code
_entity_poly.pdbx_strand_id
1 'polypeptide(L)' 'MNGRLTITELAERVGVTPKTLIRWEKAGKIRNPKRDWRGWRVYTEDDLRRLEQKLNQLY' A
#
# COMPACT_ATOMS: atom_id res chain seq x y z
N MET A 1 5.61 -9.63 -16.42
CA MET A 1 5.74 -9.00 -15.17
C MET A 1 4.46 -8.78 -14.50
N ASN A 2 4.52 -8.90 -13.28
CA ASN A 2 3.34 -9.14 -12.52
C ASN A 2 2.94 -7.95 -11.74
N GLY A 3 2.72 -6.90 -11.98
CA GLY A 3 2.17 -5.77 -11.28
C GLY A 3 2.36 -5.72 -9.77
N ARG A 4 3.37 -6.41 -9.27
CA ARG A 4 3.65 -6.40 -7.85
C ARG A 4 4.44 -5.15 -7.48
N LEU A 5 4.05 -4.56 -6.35
CA LEU A 5 4.72 -3.37 -5.85
C LEU A 5 5.24 -3.64 -4.45
N THR A 6 6.42 -3.11 -4.15
CA THR A 6 6.92 -3.12 -2.79
C THR A 6 6.25 -1.98 -2.04
N ILE A 7 6.37 -2.00 -0.70
CA ILE A 7 5.82 -0.90 0.10
C ILE A 7 6.47 0.43 -0.27
N THR A 8 7.76 0.40 -0.60
CA THR A 8 8.46 1.61 -1.01
C THR A 8 7.90 2.17 -2.32
N GLU A 9 7.69 1.28 -3.30
CA GLU A 9 7.13 1.70 -4.57
C GLU A 9 5.72 2.23 -4.42
N LEU A 10 4.90 1.57 -3.61
CA LEU A 10 3.54 2.02 -3.38
C LEU A 10 3.54 3.41 -2.73
N ALA A 11 4.37 3.59 -1.72
CA ALA A 11 4.47 4.87 -1.02
C ALA A 11 4.87 5.98 -1.96
N GLU A 12 5.83 5.71 -2.84
CA GLU A 12 6.27 6.71 -3.81
C GLU A 12 5.17 7.12 -4.75
N ARG A 13 4.40 6.15 -5.23
CA ARG A 13 3.31 6.43 -6.15
C ARG A 13 2.18 7.21 -5.50
N VAL A 14 1.94 6.96 -4.23
CA VAL A 14 0.88 7.64 -3.49
C VAL A 14 1.34 8.99 -2.96
N GLY A 15 2.65 9.17 -2.83
CA GLY A 15 3.21 10.43 -2.34
C GLY A 15 3.35 10.49 -0.83
N VAL A 16 3.52 9.33 -0.19
CA VAL A 16 3.72 9.25 1.26
C VAL A 16 4.96 8.42 1.56
N THR A 17 5.34 8.34 2.82
CA THR A 17 6.47 7.50 3.22
C THR A 17 5.99 6.08 3.51
N PRO A 18 6.87 5.08 3.37
CA PRO A 18 6.51 3.70 3.73
C PRO A 18 6.04 3.59 5.17
N LYS A 19 6.63 4.37 6.05
CA LYS A 19 6.25 4.36 7.46
C LYS A 19 4.80 4.78 7.65
N THR A 20 4.33 5.73 6.85
CA THR A 20 2.94 6.16 6.88
C THR A 20 2.00 5.03 6.50
N LEU A 21 2.38 4.26 5.47
CA LEU A 21 1.57 3.11 5.05
C LEU A 21 1.48 2.06 6.14
N ILE A 22 2.58 1.79 6.82
CA ILE A 22 2.60 0.83 7.92
C ILE A 22 1.69 1.30 9.05
N ARG A 23 1.73 2.58 9.34
CA ARG A 23 0.91 3.17 10.38
C ARG A 23 -0.58 3.04 10.03
N TRP A 24 -0.93 3.29 8.78
CA TRP A 24 -2.31 3.16 8.31
C TRP A 24 -2.79 1.71 8.37
N GLU A 25 -1.90 0.79 8.05
CA GLU A 25 -2.20 -0.64 8.13
C GLU A 25 -2.53 -1.04 9.57
N LYS A 26 -1.71 -0.61 10.51
CA LYS A 26 -1.93 -0.91 11.91
C LYS A 26 -3.19 -0.27 12.46
N ALA A 27 -3.55 0.88 11.94
CA ALA A 27 -4.76 1.57 12.36
C ALA A 27 -6.02 1.03 11.69
N GLY A 28 -5.88 0.06 10.80
CA GLY A 28 -7.02 -0.51 10.10
C GLY A 28 -7.59 0.38 9.01
N LYS A 29 -6.85 1.40 8.60
CA LYS A 29 -7.31 2.31 7.55
C LYS A 29 -7.15 1.73 6.16
N ILE A 30 -6.22 0.80 5.99
CA ILE A 30 -6.02 0.11 4.73
C ILE A 30 -5.98 -1.39 5.00
N ARG A 31 -6.21 -2.16 3.95
CA ARG A 31 -6.17 -3.61 4.08
C ARG A 31 -4.77 -4.10 4.39
N ASN A 32 -4.70 -5.19 5.12
CA ASN A 32 -3.43 -5.89 5.29
C ASN A 32 -3.00 -6.43 3.93
N PRO A 33 -1.76 -6.18 3.53
CA PRO A 33 -1.29 -6.65 2.24
C PRO A 33 -1.05 -8.16 2.27
N LYS A 34 -1.04 -8.74 1.09
CA LYS A 34 -0.62 -10.11 0.97
C LYS A 34 0.89 -10.18 1.20
N ARG A 35 1.36 -11.33 1.63
CA ARG A 35 2.79 -11.54 1.83
C ARG A 35 3.26 -12.64 0.90
N ASP A 36 4.50 -12.49 0.41
CA ASP A 36 5.06 -13.52 -0.44
C ASP A 36 5.68 -14.62 0.44
N TRP A 37 6.36 -15.58 -0.20
CA TRP A 37 6.95 -16.69 0.53
C TRP A 37 8.01 -16.26 1.53
N ARG A 38 8.58 -15.07 1.38
CA ARG A 38 9.57 -14.52 2.31
C ARG A 38 8.92 -13.78 3.47
N GLY A 39 7.60 -13.60 3.42
CA GLY A 39 6.89 -12.85 4.43
C GLY A 39 6.93 -11.35 4.18
N TRP A 40 7.36 -10.91 3.00
CA TRP A 40 7.42 -9.49 2.66
C TRP A 40 6.07 -9.02 2.15
N ARG A 41 5.76 -7.76 2.42
CA ARG A 41 4.54 -7.16 1.94
C ARG A 41 4.56 -7.03 0.43
N VAL A 42 3.46 -7.42 -0.19
CA VAL A 42 3.32 -7.32 -1.64
C VAL A 42 2.02 -6.60 -1.94
N TYR A 43 2.10 -5.57 -2.74
CA TYR A 43 0.95 -4.78 -3.15
C TYR A 43 0.72 -4.94 -4.64
N THR A 44 -0.53 -4.73 -5.08
CA THR A 44 -0.88 -4.79 -6.49
C THR A 44 -1.34 -3.42 -6.94
N GLU A 45 -1.55 -3.26 -8.24
CA GLU A 45 -2.08 -2.01 -8.76
C GLU A 45 -3.50 -1.76 -8.27
N ASP A 46 -4.23 -2.81 -7.99
CA ASP A 46 -5.55 -2.70 -7.41
C ASP A 46 -5.49 -2.07 -6.02
N ASP A 47 -4.51 -2.49 -5.23
CA ASP A 47 -4.27 -1.90 -3.92
C ASP A 47 -3.93 -0.42 -4.05
N LEU A 48 -3.13 -0.07 -5.04
CA LEU A 48 -2.76 1.31 -5.30
C LEU A 48 -3.99 2.16 -5.60
N ARG A 49 -4.88 1.66 -6.45
CA ARG A 49 -6.10 2.38 -6.79
C ARG A 49 -7.00 2.60 -5.57
N ARG A 50 -7.15 1.57 -4.76
CA ARG A 50 -7.98 1.68 -3.56
C ARG A 50 -7.42 2.71 -2.59
N LEU A 51 -6.11 2.72 -2.47
CA LEU A 51 -5.44 3.66 -1.58
C LEU A 51 -5.58 5.09 -2.10
N GLU A 52 -5.43 5.28 -3.38
CA GLU A 52 -5.60 6.59 -3.99
C GLU A 52 -7.02 7.13 -3.79
N GLN A 53 -8.01 6.27 -3.93
CA GLN A 53 -9.40 6.64 -3.70
C GLN A 53 -9.63 7.07 -2.26
N LYS A 54 -9.05 6.34 -1.32
CA LYS A 54 -9.17 6.68 0.09
C LYS A 54 -8.55 8.03 0.39
N LEU A 55 -7.41 8.31 -0.18
CA LEU A 55 -6.75 9.59 0.01
C LEU A 55 -7.57 10.74 -0.54
N ASN A 56 -8.19 10.53 -1.69
CA ASN A 56 -9.06 11.54 -2.27
C ASN A 56 -10.26 11.83 -1.39
N GLN A 57 -10.75 10.85 -0.67
CA GLN A 57 -11.86 11.04 0.26
C GLN A 57 -11.43 11.77 1.53
N LEU A 58 -10.19 11.59 1.93
CA LEU A 58 -9.67 12.22 3.15
C LEU A 58 -9.24 13.66 2.94
N TYR A 59 -8.89 13.99 1.73
CA TYR A 59 -8.45 15.31 1.35
C TYR A 59 -9.35 15.90 0.28
#